data_f637e7b999a787234cd2f26c3dcade5b
#
_entry.id   f637e7b999a787234cd2f26c3dcade5b
#
_cell.length_a   1.000
_cell.length_b   1.000
_cell.length_c   1.000
_cell.angle_alpha   90.00
_cell.angle_beta   90.00
_cell.angle_gamma   90.00
#
_symmetry.space_group_name_H-M   'P 1'
#
loop_
_entity.id
_entity.type
_entity.pdbx_description
1 polymer ?
#
loop_
_entity_poly.entity_id
_entity_poly.type
_entity_poly.pdbx_seq_one_letter_code
_entity_poly.pdbx_strand_id
1 'polypeptide(L)'
;SVAYCYHNGFSKSLWRYKEIKNPKGRFLADPFVIENNGENFIFVEDLFYHDNKGRISVIKVDGDNYDFLGVVLEEDFHLSFPFVFKDGDDIYMVPESSKNSDIRLYKSVDFPLKWKFEKQLISDVDAADTMIFNNDNRWFMLTNICSAQMGDHQSELHIFHSEDFKNDEWRPIESGNPVIFDPLKGRNGGFFAHNGKLYRVNQVHGQSHYGKSFNVNEIDVLSKEKYAETEVSIVQPNFKDSSISTHHFNANGEVAAVDFARIERLRKALRN
;
A
#
# COMPACT_ATOMS: atom_id res chain seq x y z
N SER A 1 -8.86 -10.23 -2.09
CA SER A 1 -9.60 -10.05 -0.80
C SER A 1 -8.73 -9.34 0.22
N VAL A 2 -9.35 -8.59 1.10
CA VAL A 2 -8.72 -7.91 2.24
C VAL A 2 -9.21 -8.52 3.54
N ALA A 3 -8.34 -8.56 4.55
CA ALA A 3 -8.71 -8.93 5.91
C ALA A 3 -8.08 -7.96 6.92
N TYR A 4 -8.74 -7.75 8.06
CA TYR A 4 -8.28 -6.85 9.10
C TYR A 4 -8.41 -7.45 10.49
N CYS A 5 -7.68 -6.89 11.44
CA CYS A 5 -7.75 -7.24 12.85
C CYS A 5 -7.46 -6.01 13.71
N TYR A 6 -8.12 -5.92 14.87
CA TYR A 6 -7.72 -5.00 15.92
C TYR A 6 -6.51 -5.58 16.65
N HIS A 7 -5.34 -5.08 16.30
CA HIS A 7 -4.06 -5.49 16.87
C HIS A 7 -3.02 -4.40 16.67
N ASN A 8 -2.34 -4.02 17.72
CA ASN A 8 -1.26 -3.03 17.66
C ASN A 8 -0.01 -3.65 17.00
N GLY A 9 0.37 -3.16 15.83
CA GLY A 9 1.55 -3.56 15.07
C GLY A 9 1.39 -4.86 14.27
N PHE A 10 2.52 -5.52 14.01
CA PHE A 10 2.58 -6.74 13.20
C PHE A 10 2.45 -8.01 14.05
N SER A 11 1.61 -8.94 13.59
CA SER A 11 1.49 -10.28 14.15
C SER A 11 1.42 -11.33 13.05
N LYS A 12 2.11 -12.46 13.24
CA LYS A 12 2.02 -13.64 12.34
C LYS A 12 0.67 -14.38 12.45
N SER A 13 -0.21 -14.01 13.39
CA SER A 13 -1.53 -14.63 13.58
C SER A 13 -2.57 -14.15 12.55
N LEU A 14 -2.19 -13.98 11.29
CA LEU A 14 -3.04 -13.48 10.20
C LEU A 14 -4.29 -14.34 9.96
N TRP A 15 -4.29 -15.61 10.36
CA TRP A 15 -5.46 -16.47 10.29
C TRP A 15 -6.65 -15.96 11.12
N ARG A 16 -6.40 -15.13 12.14
CA ARG A 16 -7.43 -14.49 12.99
C ARG A 16 -8.08 -13.28 12.32
N TYR A 17 -7.46 -12.72 11.27
CA TYR A 17 -7.95 -11.50 10.62
C TYR A 17 -9.33 -11.78 10.01
N LYS A 18 -10.24 -10.84 10.23
CA LYS A 18 -11.60 -10.88 9.68
C LYS A 18 -11.56 -10.49 8.21
N GLU A 19 -12.13 -11.34 7.37
CA GLU A 19 -12.21 -11.08 5.93
C GLU A 19 -13.31 -10.07 5.61
N ILE A 20 -12.98 -9.11 4.76
CA ILE A 20 -13.90 -8.22 4.08
C ILE A 20 -14.30 -8.88 2.76
N LYS A 21 -15.59 -9.08 2.56
CA LYS A 21 -16.09 -9.71 1.33
C LYS A 21 -15.94 -8.78 0.15
N ASN A 22 -15.37 -9.26 -0.93
CA ASN A 22 -15.33 -8.52 -2.19
C ASN A 22 -16.77 -8.23 -2.67
N PRO A 23 -17.06 -6.99 -3.10
CA PRO A 23 -18.31 -6.71 -3.79
C PRO A 23 -18.38 -7.52 -5.11
N LYS A 24 -19.60 -7.81 -5.59
CA LYS A 24 -19.79 -8.62 -6.80
C LYS A 24 -19.16 -7.95 -8.03
N GLY A 25 -18.37 -8.72 -8.78
CA GLY A 25 -17.72 -8.23 -10.01
C GLY A 25 -16.49 -7.35 -9.79
N ARG A 26 -15.94 -7.37 -8.57
CA ARG A 26 -14.75 -6.59 -8.19
C ARG A 26 -13.88 -7.37 -7.23
N PHE A 27 -12.60 -6.99 -7.10
CA PHE A 27 -11.80 -7.44 -5.97
C PHE A 27 -11.11 -6.25 -5.27
N LEU A 28 -10.80 -6.46 -3.99
CA LEU A 28 -10.13 -5.48 -3.13
C LEU A 28 -8.70 -5.94 -2.86
N ALA A 29 -7.75 -4.99 -2.92
CA ALA A 29 -6.33 -5.18 -2.63
C ALA A 29 -5.71 -3.93 -1.97
N ASP A 30 -4.44 -3.99 -1.62
CA ASP A 30 -3.60 -2.89 -1.13
C ASP A 30 -4.23 -2.09 0.03
N PRO A 31 -4.58 -2.73 1.16
CA PRO A 31 -5.28 -2.03 2.24
C PRO A 31 -4.39 -1.09 3.03
N PHE A 32 -4.71 0.20 3.08
CA PHE A 32 -4.10 1.19 3.97
C PHE A 32 -5.07 1.64 5.05
N VAL A 33 -4.60 1.55 6.28
CA VAL A 33 -5.38 1.89 7.48
C VAL A 33 -5.07 3.31 7.92
N ILE A 34 -6.11 4.04 8.30
CA ILE A 34 -5.98 5.35 8.97
C ILE A 34 -7.05 5.49 10.05
N GLU A 35 -6.63 5.97 11.22
CA GLU A 35 -7.55 6.40 12.27
C GLU A 35 -7.86 7.89 12.09
N ASN A 36 -9.11 8.30 12.25
CA ASN A 36 -9.49 9.70 12.29
C ASN A 36 -10.66 9.92 13.26
N ASN A 37 -10.46 10.82 14.26
CA ASN A 37 -11.45 11.16 15.29
C ASN A 37 -12.02 9.93 16.04
N GLY A 38 -11.18 8.93 16.34
CA GLY A 38 -11.56 7.71 17.03
C GLY A 38 -12.25 6.67 16.14
N GLU A 39 -12.34 6.91 14.84
CA GLU A 39 -12.88 5.97 13.85
C GLU A 39 -11.76 5.42 12.97
N ASN A 40 -11.87 4.14 12.59
CA ASN A 40 -10.88 3.47 11.77
C ASN A 40 -11.40 3.24 10.35
N PHE A 41 -10.56 3.53 9.37
CA PHE A 41 -10.88 3.41 7.94
C PHE A 41 -9.78 2.61 7.24
N ILE A 42 -10.18 1.82 6.25
CA ILE A 42 -9.30 1.07 5.37
C ILE A 42 -9.56 1.54 3.94
N PHE A 43 -8.58 2.20 3.33
CA PHE A 43 -8.59 2.52 1.91
C PHE A 43 -8.03 1.34 1.13
N VAL A 44 -8.61 1.04 -0.01
CA VAL A 44 -8.26 -0.15 -0.81
C VAL A 44 -8.26 0.17 -2.30
N GLU A 45 -7.42 -0.53 -3.06
CA GLU A 45 -7.68 -0.71 -4.47
C GLU A 45 -8.98 -1.49 -4.63
N ASP A 46 -9.87 -1.00 -5.49
CA ASP A 46 -11.12 -1.63 -5.86
C ASP A 46 -11.14 -1.84 -7.38
N LEU A 47 -10.68 -3.02 -7.82
CA LEU A 47 -10.59 -3.34 -9.24
C LEU A 47 -11.92 -3.88 -9.76
N PHE A 48 -12.47 -3.20 -10.73
CA PHE A 48 -13.72 -3.58 -11.40
C PHE A 48 -13.43 -4.48 -12.61
N TYR A 49 -14.01 -5.67 -12.65
CA TYR A 49 -13.74 -6.64 -13.71
C TYR A 49 -14.30 -6.22 -15.08
N HIS A 50 -15.34 -5.37 -15.11
CA HIS A 50 -16.02 -5.02 -16.36
C HIS A 50 -15.19 -4.09 -17.26
N ASP A 51 -14.33 -3.25 -16.67
CA ASP A 51 -13.47 -2.31 -17.39
C ASP A 51 -11.97 -2.49 -17.06
N ASN A 52 -11.68 -3.45 -16.16
CA ASN A 52 -10.32 -3.74 -15.69
C ASN A 52 -9.60 -2.50 -15.17
N LYS A 53 -10.33 -1.63 -14.47
CA LYS A 53 -9.81 -0.36 -13.92
C LYS A 53 -9.93 -0.36 -12.41
N GLY A 54 -8.80 -0.08 -11.73
CA GLY A 54 -8.74 0.16 -10.29
C GLY A 54 -9.24 1.56 -9.95
N ARG A 55 -9.98 1.64 -8.87
CA ARG A 55 -10.48 2.84 -8.19
C ARG A 55 -10.10 2.75 -6.73
N ILE A 56 -10.18 3.83 -5.99
CA ILE A 56 -9.99 3.77 -4.56
C ILE A 56 -11.34 3.77 -3.86
N SER A 57 -11.55 2.76 -3.02
CA SER A 57 -12.72 2.64 -2.15
C SER A 57 -12.32 2.73 -0.69
N VAL A 58 -13.28 3.06 0.19
CA VAL A 58 -13.06 3.12 1.62
C VAL A 58 -14.06 2.25 2.38
N ILE A 59 -13.56 1.66 3.46
CA ILE A 59 -14.27 0.79 4.36
C ILE A 59 -14.08 1.32 5.77
N LYS A 60 -15.16 1.57 6.50
CA LYS A 60 -15.13 1.88 7.92
C LYS A 60 -15.14 0.56 8.70
N VAL A 61 -14.29 0.44 9.72
CA VAL A 61 -14.23 -0.74 10.58
C VAL A 61 -14.46 -0.37 12.04
N ASP A 62 -15.23 -1.22 12.76
CA ASP A 62 -15.53 -1.08 14.18
C ASP A 62 -15.63 -2.47 14.81
N GLY A 63 -14.60 -2.85 15.58
CA GLY A 63 -14.46 -4.19 16.14
C GLY A 63 -14.56 -5.26 15.05
N ASP A 64 -15.55 -6.14 15.19
CA ASP A 64 -15.82 -7.18 14.19
C ASP A 64 -16.78 -6.73 13.07
N ASN A 65 -17.18 -5.47 13.00
CA ASN A 65 -18.07 -4.96 11.97
C ASN A 65 -17.32 -4.10 10.98
N TYR A 66 -17.85 -4.04 9.76
CA TYR A 66 -17.36 -3.12 8.75
C TYR A 66 -18.51 -2.64 7.86
N ASP A 67 -18.39 -1.39 7.42
CA ASP A 67 -19.28 -0.77 6.46
C ASP A 67 -18.48 -0.40 5.21
N PHE A 68 -18.87 -0.96 4.07
CA PHE A 68 -18.29 -0.60 2.77
C PHE A 68 -18.93 0.70 2.29
N LEU A 69 -18.17 1.81 2.38
CA LEU A 69 -18.70 3.15 2.06
C LEU A 69 -18.68 3.44 0.55
N GLY A 70 -17.89 2.69 -0.22
CA GLY A 70 -17.84 2.79 -1.67
C GLY A 70 -16.63 3.49 -2.24
N VAL A 71 -16.70 3.81 -3.54
CA VAL A 71 -15.64 4.50 -4.28
C VAL A 71 -15.54 5.95 -3.83
N VAL A 72 -14.32 6.39 -3.51
CA VAL A 72 -14.02 7.77 -3.05
C VAL A 72 -13.08 8.53 -3.98
N LEU A 73 -12.35 7.81 -4.84
CA LEU A 73 -11.50 8.41 -5.85
C LEU A 73 -11.50 7.56 -7.12
N GLU A 74 -11.78 8.20 -8.24
CA GLU A 74 -11.76 7.62 -9.58
C GLU A 74 -11.14 8.62 -10.56
N GLU A 75 -10.30 8.11 -11.45
CA GLU A 75 -9.70 8.84 -12.55
C GLU A 75 -9.99 8.12 -13.89
N ASP A 76 -9.61 8.73 -15.02
CA ASP A 76 -9.74 8.08 -16.32
C ASP A 76 -8.74 6.93 -16.52
N PHE A 77 -7.74 6.83 -15.63
CA PHE A 77 -6.72 5.78 -15.60
C PHE A 77 -6.87 4.92 -14.32
N HIS A 78 -6.12 3.83 -14.28
CA HIS A 78 -6.07 2.91 -13.15
C HIS A 78 -5.43 3.56 -11.92
N LEU A 79 -6.04 3.37 -10.75
CA LEU A 79 -5.51 3.73 -9.45
C LEU A 79 -5.40 2.48 -8.57
N SER A 80 -4.29 2.33 -7.84
CA SER A 80 -4.04 1.28 -6.86
C SER A 80 -3.22 1.83 -5.68
N PHE A 81 -2.85 0.99 -4.73
CA PHE A 81 -1.94 1.30 -3.63
C PHE A 81 -2.22 2.66 -2.95
N PRO A 82 -3.39 2.87 -2.32
CA PRO A 82 -3.84 4.17 -1.82
C PRO A 82 -3.14 4.56 -0.52
N PHE A 83 -1.86 4.93 -0.56
CA PHE A 83 -1.13 5.37 0.62
C PHE A 83 -1.77 6.63 1.19
N VAL A 84 -2.32 6.53 2.39
CA VAL A 84 -3.02 7.63 3.09
C VAL A 84 -2.27 8.02 4.35
N PHE A 85 -2.15 9.34 4.61
CA PHE A 85 -1.42 9.87 5.77
C PHE A 85 -1.98 11.21 6.24
N LYS A 86 -1.61 11.59 7.47
CA LYS A 86 -1.95 12.89 8.08
C LYS A 86 -0.76 13.85 8.08
N ASP A 87 -1.06 15.13 7.90
CA ASP A 87 -0.16 16.23 8.15
C ASP A 87 -0.94 17.33 8.88
N GLY A 88 -0.74 17.45 10.19
CA GLY A 88 -1.59 18.25 11.06
C GLY A 88 -3.04 17.76 11.05
N ASP A 89 -3.97 18.66 10.77
CA ASP A 89 -5.41 18.35 10.65
C ASP A 89 -5.81 17.86 9.24
N ASP A 90 -4.91 17.97 8.28
CA ASP A 90 -5.17 17.60 6.90
C ASP A 90 -4.86 16.10 6.64
N ILE A 91 -5.65 15.49 5.78
CA ILE A 91 -5.46 14.12 5.34
C ILE A 91 -5.18 14.08 3.85
N TYR A 92 -4.13 13.36 3.47
CA TYR A 92 -3.64 13.24 2.11
C TYR A 92 -3.61 11.79 1.67
N MET A 93 -3.64 11.59 0.34
CA MET A 93 -3.49 10.29 -0.30
C MET A 93 -2.55 10.40 -1.49
N VAL A 94 -1.67 9.41 -1.64
CA VAL A 94 -0.83 9.22 -2.82
C VAL A 94 -1.14 7.83 -3.36
N PRO A 95 -2.11 7.69 -4.25
CA PRO A 95 -2.35 6.41 -4.94
C PRO A 95 -1.30 6.17 -6.01
N GLU A 96 -1.07 4.93 -6.40
CA GLU A 96 -0.34 4.62 -7.63
C GLU A 96 -1.09 5.18 -8.83
N SER A 97 -0.38 5.94 -9.65
CA SER A 97 -0.85 6.58 -10.90
C SER A 97 0.10 6.34 -12.07
N SER A 98 0.81 5.21 -12.09
CA SER A 98 1.84 4.87 -13.10
C SER A 98 1.31 4.98 -14.53
N LYS A 99 0.04 4.66 -14.78
CA LYS A 99 -0.61 4.82 -16.08
C LYS A 99 -0.71 6.27 -16.58
N ASN A 100 -0.58 7.24 -15.67
CA ASN A 100 -0.50 8.67 -15.99
C ASN A 100 0.94 9.20 -15.98
N SER A 101 1.94 8.33 -15.73
CA SER A 101 3.37 8.67 -15.66
C SER A 101 3.68 9.80 -14.69
N ASP A 102 3.06 9.77 -13.52
CA ASP A 102 3.30 10.75 -12.45
C ASP A 102 3.06 10.17 -11.05
N ILE A 103 3.51 10.90 -10.04
CA ILE A 103 3.15 10.67 -8.64
C ILE A 103 2.24 11.83 -8.20
N ARG A 104 1.00 11.52 -7.81
CA ARG A 104 -0.05 12.50 -7.50
C ARG A 104 -0.37 12.54 -6.03
N LEU A 105 -0.59 13.76 -5.54
CA LEU A 105 -1.11 14.05 -4.21
C LEU A 105 -2.58 14.44 -4.31
N TYR A 106 -3.41 13.80 -3.50
CA TYR A 106 -4.80 14.17 -3.28
C TYR A 106 -4.99 14.61 -1.84
N LYS A 107 -5.84 15.62 -1.62
CA LYS A 107 -6.22 16.12 -0.30
C LYS A 107 -7.69 15.80 -0.04
N SER A 108 -7.99 15.32 1.16
CA SER A 108 -9.39 15.18 1.60
C SER A 108 -10.04 16.56 1.77
N VAL A 109 -11.24 16.70 1.26
CA VAL A 109 -12.09 17.89 1.44
C VAL A 109 -13.32 17.61 2.32
N ASP A 110 -13.69 16.33 2.44
CA ASP A 110 -14.75 15.83 3.31
C ASP A 110 -14.43 14.36 3.63
N PHE A 111 -13.61 14.14 4.64
CA PHE A 111 -13.10 12.82 5.01
C PHE A 111 -14.22 11.90 5.51
N PRO A 112 -14.26 10.62 5.09
CA PRO A 112 -13.34 9.93 4.19
C PRO A 112 -13.75 9.98 2.71
N LEU A 113 -14.86 10.64 2.36
CA LEU A 113 -15.60 10.37 1.13
C LEU A 113 -15.20 11.26 -0.05
N LYS A 114 -14.66 12.48 0.19
CA LYS A 114 -14.37 13.40 -0.90
C LYS A 114 -12.93 13.83 -0.92
N TRP A 115 -12.32 13.66 -2.08
CA TRP A 115 -10.93 13.97 -2.34
C TRP A 115 -10.81 14.91 -3.54
N LYS A 116 -9.81 15.77 -3.53
CA LYS A 116 -9.44 16.61 -4.67
C LYS A 116 -7.99 16.38 -5.04
N PHE A 117 -7.68 16.45 -6.32
CA PHE A 117 -6.31 16.58 -6.79
C PHE A 117 -5.68 17.85 -6.18
N GLU A 118 -4.53 17.70 -5.53
CA GLU A 118 -3.82 18.81 -4.90
C GLU A 118 -2.65 19.24 -5.76
N LYS A 119 -1.78 18.31 -6.13
CA LYS A 119 -0.67 18.57 -7.03
C LYS A 119 -0.01 17.28 -7.52
N GLN A 120 0.80 17.44 -8.55
CA GLN A 120 1.76 16.46 -9.01
C GLN A 120 3.06 16.62 -8.22
N LEU A 121 3.53 15.55 -7.56
CA LEU A 121 4.76 15.55 -6.78
C LEU A 121 5.98 15.33 -7.65
N ILE A 122 5.90 14.39 -8.59
CA ILE A 122 6.93 14.11 -9.59
C ILE A 122 6.20 13.85 -10.92
N SER A 123 6.69 14.46 -12.01
CA SER A 123 6.20 14.27 -13.37
C SER A 123 7.13 13.38 -14.20
N ASP A 124 6.60 12.85 -15.29
CA ASP A 124 7.33 12.08 -16.29
C ASP A 124 8.10 10.89 -15.67
N VAL A 125 7.45 10.20 -14.73
CA VAL A 125 8.00 9.06 -14.02
C VAL A 125 7.06 7.87 -14.09
N ASP A 126 7.58 6.70 -14.45
CA ASP A 126 6.88 5.43 -14.35
C ASP A 126 7.14 4.83 -12.97
N ALA A 127 6.28 5.20 -12.00
CA ALA A 127 6.43 4.89 -10.59
C ALA A 127 5.23 4.10 -10.07
N ALA A 128 5.50 3.11 -9.21
CA ALA A 128 4.52 2.28 -8.53
C ALA A 128 4.71 2.34 -7.00
N ASP A 129 3.66 2.01 -6.27
CA ASP A 129 3.66 1.73 -4.84
C ASP A 129 4.38 2.80 -3.99
N THR A 130 4.01 4.06 -4.19
CA THR A 130 4.62 5.20 -3.51
C THR A 130 4.10 5.37 -2.08
N MET A 131 5.01 5.52 -1.13
CA MET A 131 4.73 5.82 0.28
C MET A 131 5.44 7.10 0.69
N ILE A 132 4.77 7.98 1.45
CA ILE A 132 5.31 9.27 1.92
C ILE A 132 5.07 9.40 3.41
N PHE A 133 6.12 9.64 4.18
CA PHE A 133 6.01 9.85 5.62
C PHE A 133 7.10 10.77 6.16
N ASN A 134 6.83 11.37 7.31
CA ASN A 134 7.80 12.20 8.02
C ASN A 134 8.63 11.35 8.99
N ASN A 135 9.95 11.53 8.96
CA ASN A 135 10.88 10.97 9.93
C ASN A 135 11.90 12.05 10.31
N ASP A 136 12.03 12.34 11.60
CA ASP A 136 12.95 13.33 12.15
C ASP A 136 12.84 14.72 11.46
N ASN A 137 11.60 15.22 11.31
CA ASN A 137 11.27 16.49 10.66
C ASN A 137 11.68 16.59 9.17
N ARG A 138 11.83 15.47 8.50
CA ARG A 138 12.08 15.38 7.07
C ARG A 138 11.08 14.42 6.43
N TRP A 139 10.57 14.79 5.29
CA TRP A 139 9.71 13.94 4.50
C TRP A 139 10.52 13.01 3.62
N PHE A 140 10.12 11.76 3.59
CA PHE A 140 10.70 10.72 2.74
C PHE A 140 9.62 10.14 1.85
N MET A 141 10.01 9.89 0.60
CA MET A 141 9.21 9.17 -0.40
C MET A 141 9.94 7.89 -0.77
N LEU A 142 9.32 6.76 -0.54
CA LEU A 142 9.78 5.44 -0.98
C LEU A 142 8.91 5.00 -2.15
N THR A 143 9.49 4.76 -3.31
CA THR A 143 8.72 4.45 -4.53
C THR A 143 9.48 3.47 -5.42
N ASN A 144 8.76 2.70 -6.22
CA ASN A 144 9.33 1.77 -7.18
C ASN A 144 9.30 2.40 -8.57
N ILE A 145 10.47 2.72 -9.10
CA ILE A 145 10.60 3.34 -10.43
C ILE A 145 11.20 2.36 -11.40
N CYS A 146 10.57 2.19 -12.55
CA CYS A 146 11.16 1.51 -13.69
C CYS A 146 12.13 2.46 -14.39
N SER A 147 13.40 2.50 -13.95
CA SER A 147 14.38 3.49 -14.43
C SER A 147 15.09 3.08 -15.71
N ALA A 148 15.05 1.80 -16.08
CA ALA A 148 15.75 1.27 -17.26
C ALA A 148 14.75 0.86 -18.37
N GLN A 149 15.18 0.91 -19.62
CA GLN A 149 14.37 0.51 -20.79
C GLN A 149 13.84 -0.94 -20.69
N MET A 150 14.53 -1.81 -19.95
CA MET A 150 14.13 -3.20 -19.66
C MET A 150 13.96 -3.42 -18.14
N GLY A 151 13.72 -2.36 -17.40
CA GLY A 151 13.46 -2.39 -15.98
C GLY A 151 12.05 -2.88 -15.64
N ASP A 152 11.79 -3.03 -14.37
CA ASP A 152 10.48 -3.34 -13.82
C ASP A 152 10.28 -2.62 -12.48
N HIS A 153 9.04 -2.54 -12.03
CA HIS A 153 8.71 -1.98 -10.71
C HIS A 153 9.02 -2.94 -9.55
N GLN A 154 9.51 -4.16 -9.80
CA GLN A 154 9.69 -5.17 -8.76
C GLN A 154 11.07 -5.08 -8.12
N SER A 155 12.07 -4.68 -8.91
CA SER A 155 13.48 -4.77 -8.53
C SER A 155 14.04 -3.50 -7.91
N GLU A 156 13.47 -2.34 -8.21
CA GLU A 156 14.08 -1.06 -7.88
C GLU A 156 13.31 -0.30 -6.80
N LEU A 157 13.94 -0.11 -5.63
CA LEU A 157 13.45 0.84 -4.62
C LEU A 157 14.21 2.15 -4.73
N HIS A 158 13.48 3.23 -4.95
CA HIS A 158 14.00 4.59 -4.98
C HIS A 158 13.55 5.36 -3.75
N ILE A 159 14.42 6.19 -3.18
CA ILE A 159 14.11 7.03 -2.04
C ILE A 159 14.44 8.48 -2.37
N PHE A 160 13.47 9.34 -2.11
CA PHE A 160 13.61 10.79 -2.20
C PHE A 160 13.32 11.41 -0.84
N HIS A 161 13.82 12.63 -0.62
CA HIS A 161 13.53 13.41 0.56
C HIS A 161 13.14 14.84 0.20
N SER A 162 12.39 15.49 1.11
CA SER A 162 11.99 16.89 1.03
C SER A 162 11.87 17.48 2.42
N GLU A 163 12.01 18.79 2.57
CA GLU A 163 11.72 19.47 3.84
C GLU A 163 10.23 19.80 3.96
N ASP A 164 9.58 20.08 2.84
CA ASP A 164 8.11 20.21 2.74
C ASP A 164 7.60 19.40 1.55
N PHE A 165 6.85 18.34 1.81
CA PHE A 165 6.37 17.43 0.77
C PHE A 165 5.43 18.07 -0.24
N LYS A 166 4.84 19.22 0.11
CA LYS A 166 3.93 19.97 -0.75
C LYS A 166 4.63 21.05 -1.58
N ASN A 167 5.57 21.78 -0.97
CA ASN A 167 6.08 23.02 -1.55
C ASN A 167 7.51 22.90 -2.06
N ASP A 168 8.30 22.00 -1.49
CA ASP A 168 9.70 21.83 -1.87
C ASP A 168 9.88 20.71 -2.91
N GLU A 169 11.03 20.72 -3.57
CA GLU A 169 11.46 19.69 -4.51
C GLU A 169 11.79 18.37 -3.79
N TRP A 170 11.39 17.27 -4.41
CA TRP A 170 11.81 15.93 -4.02
C TRP A 170 13.20 15.62 -4.58
N ARG A 171 14.17 15.38 -3.71
CA ARG A 171 15.56 15.10 -4.07
C ARG A 171 15.94 13.67 -3.74
N PRO A 172 16.69 12.96 -4.61
CA PRO A 172 17.19 11.63 -4.29
C PRO A 172 18.12 11.70 -3.07
N ILE A 173 18.18 10.62 -2.29
CA ILE A 173 19.15 10.55 -1.19
C ILE A 173 20.58 10.52 -1.73
N GLU A 174 21.56 10.97 -0.93
CA GLU A 174 22.95 11.17 -1.35
C GLU A 174 23.67 9.89 -1.76
N SER A 175 23.30 8.72 -1.19
CA SER A 175 23.84 7.41 -1.60
C SER A 175 23.42 7.00 -3.02
N GLY A 176 22.47 7.72 -3.64
CA GLY A 176 21.95 7.45 -4.98
C GLY A 176 20.80 6.45 -5.00
N ASN A 177 20.08 6.43 -6.14
CA ASN A 177 18.99 5.51 -6.43
C ASN A 177 19.35 4.59 -7.60
N PRO A 178 18.83 3.34 -7.64
CA PRO A 178 18.01 2.70 -6.61
C PRO A 178 18.82 2.32 -5.35
N VAL A 179 18.19 2.42 -4.17
CA VAL A 179 18.80 2.00 -2.90
C VAL A 179 18.77 0.49 -2.69
N ILE A 180 17.79 -0.18 -3.30
CA ILE A 180 17.70 -1.63 -3.42
C ILE A 180 17.51 -1.95 -4.90
N PHE A 181 18.30 -2.89 -5.40
CA PHE A 181 18.16 -3.46 -6.74
C PHE A 181 18.09 -4.99 -6.61
N ASP A 182 16.91 -5.50 -6.27
CA ASP A 182 16.67 -6.91 -6.02
C ASP A 182 15.19 -7.24 -6.25
N PRO A 183 14.83 -8.14 -7.18
CA PRO A 183 13.44 -8.48 -7.50
C PRO A 183 12.67 -9.17 -6.35
N LEU A 184 13.37 -9.61 -5.31
CA LEU A 184 12.76 -10.19 -4.12
C LEU A 184 12.59 -9.19 -2.97
N LYS A 185 13.12 -7.98 -3.12
CA LYS A 185 13.15 -6.98 -2.04
C LYS A 185 12.73 -5.59 -2.46
N GLY A 186 12.83 -5.25 -3.76
CA GLY A 186 12.65 -3.87 -4.21
C GLY A 186 11.24 -3.35 -4.01
N ARG A 187 10.20 -4.10 -4.43
CA ARG A 187 8.84 -3.60 -4.51
C ARG A 187 8.19 -3.38 -3.16
N ASN A 188 7.61 -2.20 -2.94
CA ASN A 188 6.86 -1.87 -1.74
C ASN A 188 5.57 -2.71 -1.63
N GLY A 189 5.18 -3.05 -0.40
CA GLY A 189 3.98 -3.81 -0.07
C GLY A 189 3.32 -3.29 1.20
N GLY A 190 3.65 -2.04 1.61
CA GLY A 190 3.08 -1.37 2.75
C GLY A 190 4.11 -0.85 3.76
N PHE A 191 3.58 -0.25 4.81
CA PHE A 191 4.37 0.44 5.84
C PHE A 191 3.62 0.43 7.18
N PHE A 192 4.34 0.40 8.28
CA PHE A 192 3.79 0.65 9.61
C PHE A 192 4.88 1.11 10.59
N ALA A 193 4.44 1.81 11.64
CA ALA A 193 5.28 2.14 12.79
C ALA A 193 4.83 1.31 14.00
N HIS A 194 5.78 0.79 14.78
CA HIS A 194 5.50 0.04 15.99
C HIS A 194 6.62 0.20 17.00
N ASN A 195 6.28 0.53 18.27
CA ASN A 195 7.25 0.72 19.36
C ASN A 195 8.41 1.66 19.02
N GLY A 196 8.12 2.77 18.33
CA GLY A 196 9.11 3.78 17.93
C GLY A 196 10.03 3.37 16.78
N LYS A 197 9.76 2.24 16.14
CA LYS A 197 10.47 1.77 14.96
C LYS A 197 9.58 1.84 13.72
N LEU A 198 10.22 2.01 12.56
CA LEU A 198 9.56 2.02 11.26
C LEU A 198 9.80 0.69 10.55
N TYR A 199 8.78 0.20 9.87
CA TYR A 199 8.83 -1.06 9.13
C TYR A 199 8.33 -0.86 7.71
N ARG A 200 9.13 -1.30 6.75
CA ARG A 200 8.71 -1.43 5.35
C ARG A 200 8.31 -2.87 5.08
N VAL A 201 7.19 -3.04 4.43
CA VAL A 201 6.79 -4.32 3.85
C VAL A 201 7.23 -4.32 2.40
N ASN A 202 7.85 -5.41 1.93
CA ASN A 202 8.12 -5.59 0.52
C ASN A 202 7.43 -6.81 -0.04
N GLN A 203 6.94 -6.69 -1.27
CA GLN A 203 6.38 -7.80 -2.03
C GLN A 203 7.48 -8.75 -2.47
N VAL A 204 7.17 -10.04 -2.48
CA VAL A 204 8.02 -11.10 -3.03
C VAL A 204 7.29 -11.75 -4.19
N HIS A 205 7.83 -11.62 -5.39
CA HIS A 205 7.25 -12.21 -6.59
C HIS A 205 7.93 -13.55 -6.91
N GLY A 206 7.15 -14.53 -7.31
CA GLY A 206 7.67 -15.78 -7.87
C GLY A 206 7.83 -15.65 -9.38
N GLN A 207 8.60 -16.55 -10.01
CA GLN A 207 8.90 -16.52 -11.45
C GLN A 207 7.66 -16.44 -12.36
N SER A 208 6.52 -16.91 -11.91
CA SER A 208 5.23 -16.85 -12.62
C SER A 208 4.05 -16.55 -11.69
N HIS A 209 4.34 -15.90 -10.54
CA HIS A 209 3.37 -15.70 -9.48
C HIS A 209 3.52 -14.31 -8.90
N TYR A 210 2.62 -13.41 -9.27
CA TYR A 210 2.55 -12.06 -8.71
C TYR A 210 2.12 -12.11 -7.22
N GLY A 211 2.82 -11.36 -6.37
CA GLY A 211 2.47 -11.21 -4.96
C GLY A 211 2.43 -12.52 -4.19
N LYS A 212 3.42 -13.41 -4.40
CA LYS A 212 3.48 -14.74 -3.77
C LYS A 212 3.50 -14.67 -2.24
N SER A 213 4.25 -13.74 -1.69
CA SER A 213 4.44 -13.50 -0.26
C SER A 213 4.91 -12.07 -0.02
N PHE A 214 5.05 -11.68 1.23
CA PHE A 214 5.72 -10.42 1.57
C PHE A 214 6.72 -10.62 2.72
N ASN A 215 7.71 -9.73 2.78
CA ASN A 215 8.63 -9.64 3.89
C ASN A 215 8.36 -8.37 4.70
N VAL A 216 8.66 -8.42 5.98
CA VAL A 216 8.64 -7.28 6.90
C VAL A 216 10.08 -6.94 7.23
N ASN A 217 10.48 -5.70 6.98
CA ASN A 217 11.83 -5.20 7.22
C ASN A 217 11.78 -4.05 8.23
N GLU A 218 12.61 -4.11 9.26
CA GLU A 218 12.86 -2.99 10.15
C GLU A 218 13.78 -2.00 9.43
N ILE A 219 13.39 -0.73 9.39
CA ILE A 219 14.22 0.34 8.82
C ILE A 219 15.26 0.73 9.88
N ASP A 220 16.51 0.35 9.66
CA ASP A 220 17.61 0.62 10.59
C ASP A 220 18.15 2.04 10.41
N VAL A 221 18.18 2.52 9.18
CA VAL A 221 18.64 3.86 8.82
C VAL A 221 17.77 4.44 7.72
N LEU A 222 17.24 5.64 7.97
CA LEU A 222 16.57 6.45 6.97
C LEU A 222 17.00 7.91 7.16
N SER A 223 17.86 8.38 6.30
CA SER A 223 18.37 9.75 6.31
C SER A 223 18.51 10.26 4.87
N LYS A 224 18.79 11.57 4.72
CA LYS A 224 19.08 12.12 3.38
C LYS A 224 20.38 11.56 2.77
N GLU A 225 21.27 10.99 3.59
CA GLU A 225 22.54 10.44 3.14
C GLU A 225 22.41 8.99 2.72
N LYS A 226 21.64 8.16 3.45
CA LYS A 226 21.61 6.71 3.24
C LYS A 226 20.36 6.03 3.78
N TYR A 227 20.15 4.81 3.30
CA TYR A 227 19.10 3.88 3.72
C TYR A 227 19.70 2.51 4.07
N ALA A 228 19.13 1.88 5.11
CA ALA A 228 19.39 0.47 5.44
C ALA A 228 18.17 -0.15 6.13
N GLU A 229 17.89 -1.41 5.83
CA GLU A 229 16.84 -2.18 6.48
C GLU A 229 17.29 -3.61 6.77
N THR A 230 16.72 -4.24 7.79
CA THR A 230 16.93 -5.64 8.16
C THR A 230 15.62 -6.42 8.07
N GLU A 231 15.61 -7.52 7.32
CA GLU A 231 14.47 -8.44 7.25
C GLU A 231 14.23 -9.11 8.62
N VAL A 232 13.03 -8.92 9.16
CA VAL A 232 12.64 -9.47 10.47
C VAL A 232 11.59 -10.58 10.36
N SER A 233 10.88 -10.66 9.23
CA SER A 233 9.85 -11.69 9.05
C SER A 233 9.53 -11.92 7.58
N ILE A 234 9.22 -13.17 7.26
CA ILE A 234 8.65 -13.60 5.97
C ILE A 234 7.23 -14.10 6.22
N VAL A 235 6.28 -13.66 5.41
CA VAL A 235 4.87 -14.05 5.48
C VAL A 235 4.46 -14.78 4.21
N GLN A 236 4.11 -16.05 4.38
CA GLN A 236 3.57 -16.90 3.32
C GLN A 236 2.04 -16.83 3.30
N PRO A 237 1.37 -17.06 2.16
CA PRO A 237 -0.09 -16.95 2.04
C PRO A 237 -0.85 -18.15 2.63
N ASN A 238 -0.34 -18.80 3.67
CA ASN A 238 -0.91 -20.01 4.27
C ASN A 238 -1.80 -19.74 5.48
N PHE A 239 -2.25 -18.50 5.66
CA PHE A 239 -3.04 -18.08 6.81
C PHE A 239 -4.57 -18.12 6.57
N LYS A 240 -5.01 -18.32 5.35
CA LYS A 240 -6.41 -18.56 4.98
C LYS A 240 -6.51 -19.78 4.08
N ASP A 241 -7.64 -20.50 4.17
CA ASP A 241 -7.87 -21.68 3.33
C ASP A 241 -7.81 -21.34 1.84
N SER A 242 -7.05 -22.15 1.10
CA SER A 242 -6.85 -21.99 -0.35
C SER A 242 -6.20 -20.67 -0.77
N SER A 243 -5.58 -19.91 0.16
CA SER A 243 -4.78 -18.75 -0.19
C SER A 243 -3.54 -19.16 -0.97
N ILE A 244 -3.27 -18.41 -2.03
CA ILE A 244 -2.14 -18.65 -2.93
C ILE A 244 -1.19 -17.45 -3.02
N SER A 245 -1.64 -16.28 -2.59
CA SER A 245 -0.93 -15.00 -2.73
C SER A 245 -1.26 -14.08 -1.57
N THR A 246 -0.29 -13.26 -1.17
CA THR A 246 -0.42 -12.11 -0.26
C THR A 246 0.75 -11.18 -0.53
N HIS A 247 0.54 -9.89 -0.66
CA HIS A 247 1.62 -8.98 -1.06
C HIS A 247 1.62 -7.65 -0.31
N HIS A 248 0.57 -7.37 0.46
CA HIS A 248 0.43 -6.10 1.15
C HIS A 248 0.06 -6.29 2.62
N PHE A 249 0.69 -5.50 3.48
CA PHE A 249 0.35 -5.38 4.89
C PHE A 249 0.54 -3.94 5.36
N ASN A 250 -0.44 -3.41 6.06
CA ASN A 250 -0.37 -2.10 6.70
C ASN A 250 -0.99 -2.14 8.08
N ALA A 251 -0.48 -1.32 9.00
CA ALA A 251 -1.06 -1.13 10.32
C ALA A 251 -0.95 0.33 10.76
N ASN A 252 -2.00 0.84 11.39
CA ASN A 252 -2.06 2.17 11.97
C ASN A 252 -2.92 2.14 13.23
N GLY A 253 -2.38 2.68 14.33
CA GLY A 253 -3.07 2.63 15.61
C GLY A 253 -3.35 1.20 16.07
N GLU A 254 -4.62 0.88 16.27
CA GLU A 254 -5.08 -0.42 16.76
C GLU A 254 -5.52 -1.38 15.65
N VAL A 255 -5.48 -0.97 14.40
CA VAL A 255 -5.96 -1.77 13.27
C VAL A 255 -4.80 -2.14 12.35
N ALA A 256 -4.78 -3.41 11.95
CA ALA A 256 -3.90 -3.93 10.93
C ALA A 256 -4.72 -4.58 9.81
N ALA A 257 -4.26 -4.46 8.57
CA ALA A 257 -4.90 -5.01 7.39
C ALA A 257 -3.89 -5.72 6.49
N VAL A 258 -4.36 -6.75 5.80
CA VAL A 258 -3.59 -7.58 4.88
C VAL A 258 -4.45 -7.91 3.67
N ASP A 259 -3.84 -8.08 2.52
CA ASP A 259 -4.51 -8.66 1.38
C ASP A 259 -4.13 -10.13 1.15
N PHE A 260 -4.93 -10.82 0.38
CA PHE A 260 -4.65 -12.17 -0.09
C PHE A 260 -5.51 -12.56 -1.30
N ALA A 261 -4.98 -13.44 -2.12
CA ALA A 261 -5.75 -14.08 -3.17
C ALA A 261 -5.94 -15.57 -2.87
N ARG A 262 -7.06 -16.13 -3.34
CA ARG A 262 -7.37 -17.55 -3.22
C ARG A 262 -7.87 -18.12 -4.53
N ILE A 263 -7.72 -19.42 -4.72
CA ILE A 263 -8.38 -20.15 -5.80
C ILE A 263 -9.82 -20.42 -5.35
N GLU A 264 -10.79 -19.76 -5.97
CA GLU A 264 -12.18 -20.17 -5.85
C GLU A 264 -12.38 -21.48 -6.62
N ARG A 265 -12.60 -22.57 -5.90
CA ARG A 265 -13.08 -23.79 -6.53
C ARG A 265 -14.51 -23.52 -6.99
N LEU A 266 -14.73 -23.40 -8.30
CA LEU A 266 -16.05 -23.50 -8.87
C LEU A 266 -16.66 -24.81 -8.36
N ARG A 267 -17.57 -24.73 -7.40
CA ARG A 267 -18.40 -25.86 -7.03
C ARG A 267 -19.18 -26.20 -8.29
N LYS A 268 -18.73 -27.23 -9.02
CA LYS A 268 -19.58 -27.89 -9.99
C LYS A 268 -20.82 -28.29 -9.21
N ALA A 269 -21.92 -27.60 -9.44
CA ALA A 269 -23.23 -28.10 -9.08
C ALA A 269 -23.37 -29.38 -9.89
N LEU A 270 -23.08 -30.51 -9.27
CA LEU A 270 -23.56 -31.79 -9.72
C LEU A 270 -25.09 -31.73 -9.56
N ARG A 271 -25.75 -31.31 -10.59
CA ARG A 271 -27.19 -31.56 -10.76
C ARG A 271 -27.30 -32.99 -11.16
N ASN A 272 -27.79 -33.79 -10.22
CA ASN A 272 -28.50 -35.03 -10.54
C ASN A 272 -29.87 -34.68 -11.18
#